data_2987197a4fb17274dd5eb45b9f33a457
#
_entry.id   2987197a4fb17274dd5eb45b9f33a457
#
_cell.length_a   1.000
_cell.length_b   1.000
_cell.length_c   1.000
_cell.angle_alpha   90.00
_cell.angle_beta   90.00
_cell.angle_gamma   90.00
#
_symmetry.space_group_name_H-M   'P 1'
#
loop_
_entity.id
_entity.type
_entity.pdbx_description
1 polymer ?
#
loop_
_entity_poly.entity_id
_entity_poly.type
_entity_poly.pdbx_seq_one_letter_code
_entity_poly.pdbx_strand_id
1 'polypeptide(L)'
;MLREEIKKDTTIGKKIISNMNDGKFVDDEIVNKLLENVIFDENKKNKLIFDGYPRTINQAKNLEKLLNKSHQQINFIFFLNVEKSAIIKRIEKRKVLEKRSDDDANTILKRYDTYMEVTKPVLEFYSKNDNFHEVDGSMEIRDISLKIEQILNV
;
A
#
# COMPACT_ATOMS: atom_id res chain seq x y z
N MET A 1 -8.28 6.42 -2.88
CA MET A 1 -8.22 6.17 -4.34
C MET A 1 -9.02 4.93 -4.76
N LEU A 2 -8.59 3.66 -4.58
CA LEU A 2 -9.35 2.47 -5.04
C LEU A 2 -10.76 2.40 -4.42
N ARG A 3 -10.89 2.59 -3.10
CA ARG A 3 -12.22 2.59 -2.43
C ARG A 3 -13.13 3.74 -2.87
N GLU A 4 -12.59 4.85 -3.28
CA GLU A 4 -13.37 5.96 -3.85
C GLU A 4 -13.86 5.61 -5.26
N GLU A 5 -13.04 4.92 -6.06
CA GLU A 5 -13.46 4.46 -7.38
C GLU A 5 -14.58 3.41 -7.29
N ILE A 6 -14.52 2.53 -6.27
CA ILE A 6 -15.60 1.60 -5.97
C ILE A 6 -16.94 2.34 -5.71
N LYS A 7 -16.90 3.44 -4.96
CA LYS A 7 -18.12 4.23 -4.62
C LYS A 7 -18.78 4.87 -5.84
N LYS A 8 -18.08 5.03 -6.96
CA LYS A 8 -18.63 5.62 -8.19
C LYS A 8 -19.47 4.64 -9.01
N ASP A 9 -19.59 3.36 -8.60
CA ASP A 9 -20.33 2.27 -9.29
C ASP A 9 -19.99 2.12 -10.78
N THR A 10 -18.72 2.39 -11.12
CA THR A 10 -18.21 2.24 -12.49
C THR A 10 -17.88 0.76 -12.79
N THR A 11 -17.73 0.41 -14.08
CA THR A 11 -17.23 -0.91 -14.48
C THR A 11 -15.87 -1.22 -13.86
N ILE A 12 -15.00 -0.21 -13.74
CA ILE A 12 -13.71 -0.31 -13.06
C ILE A 12 -13.90 -0.59 -11.58
N GLY A 13 -14.83 0.11 -10.91
CA GLY A 13 -15.15 -0.10 -9.49
C GLY A 13 -15.61 -1.53 -9.21
N LYS A 14 -16.47 -2.10 -10.05
CA LYS A 14 -16.94 -3.49 -9.95
C LYS A 14 -15.79 -4.51 -10.09
N LYS A 15 -14.87 -4.27 -11.01
CA LYS A 15 -13.68 -5.13 -11.21
C LYS A 15 -12.73 -5.04 -9.99
N ILE A 16 -12.56 -3.86 -9.42
CA ILE A 16 -11.77 -3.66 -8.19
C ILE A 16 -12.38 -4.46 -7.03
N ILE A 17 -13.71 -4.39 -6.83
CA ILE A 17 -14.42 -5.14 -5.76
C ILE A 17 -14.19 -6.64 -5.92
N SER A 18 -14.37 -7.20 -7.14
CA SER A 18 -14.19 -8.63 -7.40
C SER A 18 -12.79 -9.09 -7.01
N ASN A 19 -11.75 -8.39 -7.46
CA ASN A 19 -10.37 -8.73 -7.12
C ASN A 19 -10.10 -8.65 -5.60
N MET A 20 -10.63 -7.62 -4.93
CA MET A 20 -10.46 -7.46 -3.48
C MET A 20 -11.14 -8.56 -2.67
N ASN A 21 -12.35 -8.99 -3.06
CA ASN A 21 -13.06 -10.08 -2.40
C ASN A 21 -12.35 -11.43 -2.58
N ASP A 22 -11.71 -11.64 -3.74
CA ASP A 22 -10.90 -12.83 -4.00
C ASP A 22 -9.52 -12.81 -3.30
N GLY A 23 -9.18 -11.71 -2.63
CA GLY A 23 -7.85 -11.50 -2.02
C GLY A 23 -6.73 -11.27 -3.04
N LYS A 24 -7.09 -11.01 -4.31
CA LYS A 24 -6.16 -10.71 -5.39
C LYS A 24 -5.79 -9.23 -5.45
N PHE A 25 -4.70 -8.92 -6.12
CA PHE A 25 -4.39 -7.54 -6.46
C PHE A 25 -5.28 -7.04 -7.59
N VAL A 26 -5.54 -5.75 -7.57
CA VAL A 26 -6.18 -5.06 -8.70
C VAL A 26 -5.19 -5.00 -9.86
N ASP A 27 -5.68 -5.14 -11.08
CA ASP A 27 -4.83 -5.11 -12.29
C ASP A 27 -3.96 -3.86 -12.34
N ASP A 28 -2.68 -4.04 -12.65
CA ASP A 28 -1.69 -2.96 -12.69
C ASP A 28 -2.10 -1.83 -13.64
N GLU A 29 -2.74 -2.12 -14.77
CA GLU A 29 -3.23 -1.10 -15.71
C GLU A 29 -4.24 -0.15 -15.06
N ILE A 30 -5.18 -0.70 -14.28
CA ILE A 30 -6.20 0.09 -13.57
C ILE A 30 -5.52 0.97 -12.52
N VAL A 31 -4.64 0.36 -11.71
CA VAL A 31 -3.92 1.08 -10.65
C VAL A 31 -3.04 2.18 -11.24
N ASN A 32 -2.30 1.89 -12.31
CA ASN A 32 -1.40 2.82 -12.96
C ASN A 32 -2.15 4.03 -13.54
N LYS A 33 -3.30 3.81 -14.20
CA LYS A 33 -4.12 4.90 -14.74
C LYS A 33 -4.67 5.81 -13.66
N LEU A 34 -5.15 5.24 -12.55
CA LEU A 34 -5.63 6.04 -11.40
C LEU A 34 -4.50 6.81 -10.74
N LEU A 35 -3.31 6.21 -10.65
CA LEU A 35 -2.12 6.81 -10.07
C LEU A 35 -1.60 7.96 -10.91
N GLU A 36 -1.56 7.80 -12.23
CA GLU A 36 -1.13 8.82 -13.17
C GLU A 36 -1.94 10.12 -12.99
N ASN A 37 -3.26 10.02 -12.88
CA ASN A 37 -4.14 11.17 -12.61
C ASN A 37 -3.81 11.89 -11.28
N VAL A 38 -3.35 11.14 -10.27
CA VAL A 38 -2.99 11.72 -8.97
C VAL A 38 -1.61 12.37 -8.99
N ILE A 39 -0.64 11.76 -9.66
CA ILE A 39 0.76 12.24 -9.73
C ILE A 39 0.87 13.52 -10.56
N PHE A 40 0.09 13.62 -11.65
CA PHE A 40 0.07 14.79 -12.53
C PHE A 40 -0.92 15.89 -12.10
N ASP A 41 -1.60 15.72 -10.96
CA ASP A 41 -2.41 16.79 -10.37
C ASP A 41 -1.50 17.81 -9.68
N GLU A 42 -1.33 18.99 -10.27
CA GLU A 42 -0.47 20.06 -9.75
C GLU A 42 -0.81 20.48 -8.31
N ASN A 43 -2.08 20.34 -7.89
CA ASN A 43 -2.48 20.65 -6.51
C ASN A 43 -1.94 19.65 -5.47
N LYS A 44 -1.52 18.48 -5.93
CA LYS A 44 -0.99 17.37 -5.11
C LYS A 44 0.52 17.21 -5.23
N LYS A 45 1.16 18.00 -6.07
CA LYS A 45 2.60 17.92 -6.31
C LYS A 45 3.40 18.04 -5.01
N ASN A 46 4.32 17.11 -4.78
CA ASN A 46 5.13 16.99 -3.56
C ASN A 46 4.33 16.81 -2.24
N LYS A 47 3.06 16.36 -2.32
CA LYS A 47 2.18 16.15 -1.17
C LYS A 47 1.54 14.75 -1.19
N LEU A 48 2.21 13.77 -1.80
CA LEU A 48 1.67 12.43 -1.98
C LEU A 48 2.16 11.47 -0.90
N ILE A 49 1.24 10.69 -0.35
CA ILE A 49 1.53 9.53 0.48
C ILE A 49 0.94 8.31 -0.22
N PHE A 50 1.78 7.31 -0.48
CA PHE A 50 1.38 6.04 -1.07
C PHE A 50 1.25 4.99 0.04
N ASP A 51 0.01 4.64 0.38
CA ASP A 51 -0.30 3.61 1.37
C ASP A 51 -0.71 2.30 0.66
N GLY A 52 0.03 1.23 0.93
CA GLY A 52 -0.17 -0.08 0.31
C GLY A 52 0.12 -0.12 -1.20
N TYR A 53 0.98 0.76 -1.69
CA TYR A 53 1.48 0.84 -3.06
C TYR A 53 2.93 1.36 -3.05
N PRO A 54 3.84 0.80 -3.88
CA PRO A 54 3.66 -0.31 -4.82
C PRO A 54 3.60 -1.68 -4.11
N ARG A 55 2.98 -2.67 -4.77
CA ARG A 55 2.91 -4.07 -4.30
C ARG A 55 3.60 -5.06 -5.21
N THR A 56 4.02 -4.63 -6.40
CA THR A 56 4.81 -5.43 -7.34
C THR A 56 6.02 -4.64 -7.81
N ILE A 57 7.04 -5.35 -8.31
CA ILE A 57 8.22 -4.70 -8.92
C ILE A 57 7.83 -3.86 -10.13
N ASN A 58 6.85 -4.31 -10.93
CA ASN A 58 6.37 -3.55 -12.07
C ASN A 58 5.72 -2.24 -11.63
N GLN A 59 4.91 -2.27 -10.58
CA GLN A 59 4.32 -1.07 -9.97
C GLN A 59 5.42 -0.12 -9.44
N ALA A 60 6.45 -0.65 -8.77
CA ALA A 60 7.56 0.16 -8.25
C ALA A 60 8.29 0.91 -9.37
N LYS A 61 8.68 0.19 -10.43
CA LYS A 61 9.33 0.79 -11.60
C LYS A 61 8.43 1.81 -12.31
N ASN A 62 7.13 1.53 -12.41
CA ASN A 62 6.19 2.48 -13.00
C ASN A 62 6.03 3.74 -12.15
N LEU A 63 5.96 3.60 -10.83
CA LEU A 63 5.89 4.73 -9.89
C LEU A 63 7.09 5.66 -10.07
N GLU A 64 8.31 5.12 -10.06
CA GLU A 64 9.53 5.90 -10.28
C GLU A 64 9.51 6.62 -11.64
N LYS A 65 9.07 5.92 -12.70
CA LYS A 65 8.95 6.52 -14.03
C LYS A 65 7.94 7.69 -14.06
N LEU A 66 6.79 7.55 -13.40
CA LEU A 66 5.77 8.60 -13.34
C LEU A 66 6.24 9.79 -12.51
N LEU A 67 6.85 9.55 -11.35
CA LEU A 67 7.40 10.61 -10.50
C LEU A 67 8.51 11.38 -11.22
N ASN A 68 9.43 10.69 -11.88
CA ASN A 68 10.48 11.35 -12.68
C ASN A 68 9.89 12.22 -13.79
N LYS A 69 8.85 11.76 -14.50
CA LYS A 69 8.15 12.55 -15.54
C LYS A 69 7.49 13.81 -14.99
N SER A 70 7.04 13.77 -13.74
CA SER A 70 6.40 14.90 -13.07
C SER A 70 7.38 15.75 -12.24
N HIS A 71 8.70 15.48 -12.36
CA HIS A 71 9.76 16.16 -11.59
C HIS A 71 9.53 16.03 -10.06
N GLN A 72 9.12 14.84 -9.62
CA GLN A 72 8.94 14.47 -8.22
C GLN A 72 9.81 13.26 -7.90
N GLN A 73 10.04 13.01 -6.61
CA GLN A 73 10.80 11.86 -6.12
C GLN A 73 10.17 11.27 -4.85
N ILE A 74 10.56 10.06 -4.50
CA ILE A 74 10.22 9.45 -3.22
C ILE A 74 11.20 9.98 -2.18
N ASN A 75 10.69 10.72 -1.19
CA ASN A 75 11.53 11.30 -0.14
C ASN A 75 11.76 10.33 1.03
N PHE A 76 10.75 9.52 1.38
CA PHE A 76 10.81 8.57 2.47
C PHE A 76 10.08 7.29 2.10
N ILE A 77 10.62 6.15 2.52
CA ILE A 77 9.98 4.84 2.39
C ILE A 77 9.96 4.23 3.79
N PHE A 78 8.76 3.97 4.31
CA PHE A 78 8.56 3.32 5.60
C PHE A 78 8.07 1.90 5.41
N PHE A 79 8.83 0.96 5.91
CA PHE A 79 8.42 -0.44 6.00
C PHE A 79 8.05 -0.78 7.43
N LEU A 80 6.77 -1.04 7.66
CA LEU A 80 6.29 -1.51 8.96
C LEU A 80 6.47 -3.04 9.03
N ASN A 81 7.53 -3.48 9.68
CA ASN A 81 7.79 -4.91 9.87
C ASN A 81 6.89 -5.47 10.97
N VAL A 82 6.06 -6.46 10.63
CA VAL A 82 5.11 -7.08 11.56
C VAL A 82 5.14 -8.60 11.38
N GLU A 83 5.25 -9.34 12.48
CA GLU A 83 5.17 -10.79 12.44
C GLU A 83 3.80 -11.30 11.98
N LYS A 84 3.78 -12.46 11.29
CA LYS A 84 2.57 -13.10 10.78
C LYS A 84 1.48 -13.25 11.84
N SER A 85 1.87 -13.70 13.04
CA SER A 85 0.96 -13.89 14.18
C SER A 85 0.25 -12.60 14.59
N ALA A 86 0.98 -11.48 14.60
CA ALA A 86 0.42 -10.17 14.93
C ALA A 86 -0.48 -9.63 13.81
N ILE A 87 -0.14 -9.88 12.55
CA ILE A 87 -0.98 -9.53 11.40
C ILE A 87 -2.34 -10.22 11.50
N ILE A 88 -2.37 -11.54 11.74
CA ILE A 88 -3.61 -12.33 11.85
C ILE A 88 -4.50 -11.76 12.98
N LYS A 89 -3.93 -11.57 14.18
CA LYS A 89 -4.67 -10.99 15.32
C LYS A 89 -5.25 -9.62 15.02
N ARG A 90 -4.51 -8.76 14.33
CA ARG A 90 -4.98 -7.41 13.95
C ARG A 90 -6.12 -7.45 12.95
N ILE A 91 -6.06 -8.36 11.98
CA ILE A 91 -7.11 -8.48 10.96
C ILE A 91 -8.38 -9.05 11.59
N GLU A 92 -8.29 -10.05 12.47
CA GLU A 92 -9.43 -10.57 13.23
C GLU A 92 -10.10 -9.47 14.05
N LYS A 93 -9.33 -8.66 14.78
CA LYS A 93 -9.85 -7.50 15.53
C LYS A 93 -10.53 -6.49 14.60
N ARG A 94 -9.92 -6.18 13.44
CA ARG A 94 -10.46 -5.25 12.45
C ARG A 94 -11.76 -5.77 11.84
N LYS A 95 -11.87 -7.06 11.55
CA LYS A 95 -13.10 -7.69 11.05
C LYS A 95 -14.30 -7.41 11.97
N VAL A 96 -14.09 -7.53 13.28
CA VAL A 96 -15.14 -7.25 14.28
C VAL A 96 -15.51 -5.77 14.32
N LEU A 97 -14.52 -4.88 14.28
CA LEU A 97 -14.74 -3.43 14.43
C LEU A 97 -15.27 -2.77 13.15
N GLU A 98 -14.72 -3.12 11.99
CA GLU A 98 -15.02 -2.44 10.73
C GLU A 98 -16.00 -3.22 9.84
N LYS A 99 -16.41 -4.44 10.22
CA LYS A 99 -17.34 -5.31 9.47
C LYS A 99 -16.96 -5.46 7.99
N ARG A 100 -15.67 -5.58 7.69
CA ARG A 100 -15.15 -5.71 6.32
C ARG A 100 -15.43 -7.10 5.77
N SER A 101 -16.04 -7.17 4.60
CA SER A 101 -16.35 -8.42 3.91
C SER A 101 -15.11 -9.17 3.42
N ASP A 102 -14.01 -8.45 3.22
CA ASP A 102 -12.74 -8.95 2.72
C ASP A 102 -11.76 -9.43 3.81
N ASP A 103 -12.17 -9.47 5.09
CA ASP A 103 -11.36 -9.90 6.23
C ASP A 103 -11.83 -11.28 6.78
N ASP A 104 -12.08 -12.28 5.92
CA ASP A 104 -12.25 -13.67 6.32
C ASP A 104 -10.89 -14.42 6.39
N ALA A 105 -10.85 -15.53 7.16
CA ALA A 105 -9.61 -16.27 7.42
C ALA A 105 -8.91 -16.77 6.15
N ASN A 106 -9.65 -17.23 5.15
CA ASN A 106 -9.08 -17.73 3.89
C ASN A 106 -8.50 -16.58 3.06
N THR A 107 -9.20 -15.46 3.00
CA THR A 107 -8.74 -14.25 2.31
C THR A 107 -7.49 -13.68 2.97
N ILE A 108 -7.40 -13.74 4.31
CA ILE A 108 -6.21 -13.32 5.08
C ILE A 108 -4.99 -14.15 4.71
N LEU A 109 -5.12 -15.47 4.69
CA LEU A 109 -4.02 -16.37 4.33
C LEU A 109 -3.57 -16.15 2.88
N LYS A 110 -4.49 -16.07 1.93
CA LYS A 110 -4.18 -15.75 0.53
C LYS A 110 -3.44 -14.42 0.39
N ARG A 111 -3.85 -13.39 1.12
CA ARG A 111 -3.17 -12.08 1.10
C ARG A 111 -1.76 -12.17 1.66
N TYR A 112 -1.57 -12.94 2.72
CA TYR A 112 -0.23 -13.13 3.28
C TYR A 112 0.68 -13.86 2.29
N ASP A 113 0.20 -14.93 1.67
CA ASP A 113 0.97 -15.69 0.67
C ASP A 113 1.30 -14.81 -0.55
N THR A 114 0.32 -14.06 -1.06
CA THR A 114 0.53 -13.08 -2.14
C THR A 114 1.54 -12.01 -1.74
N TYR A 115 1.51 -11.52 -0.49
CA TYR A 115 2.50 -10.57 0.02
C TYR A 115 3.91 -11.17 0.00
N MET A 116 4.08 -12.39 0.50
CA MET A 116 5.39 -13.04 0.55
C MET A 116 5.97 -13.28 -0.85
N GLU A 117 5.14 -13.66 -1.80
CA GLU A 117 5.56 -13.97 -3.16
C GLU A 117 5.83 -12.72 -4.00
N VAL A 118 4.95 -11.73 -3.93
CA VAL A 118 4.89 -10.63 -4.89
C VAL A 118 5.35 -9.30 -4.30
N THR A 119 5.03 -9.02 -3.03
CA THR A 119 5.32 -7.73 -2.40
C THR A 119 6.67 -7.72 -1.66
N LYS A 120 7.06 -8.84 -1.05
CA LYS A 120 8.35 -8.91 -0.38
C LYS A 120 9.53 -8.52 -1.29
N PRO A 121 9.60 -8.93 -2.58
CA PRO A 121 10.64 -8.47 -3.50
C PRO A 121 10.70 -6.95 -3.70
N VAL A 122 9.59 -6.24 -3.51
CA VAL A 122 9.56 -4.75 -3.58
C VAL A 122 10.36 -4.15 -2.43
N LEU A 123 10.35 -4.78 -1.25
CA LEU A 123 11.17 -4.33 -0.12
C LEU A 123 12.66 -4.48 -0.43
N GLU A 124 13.06 -5.58 -1.05
CA GLU A 124 14.45 -5.79 -1.48
C GLU A 124 14.87 -4.76 -2.55
N PHE A 125 13.94 -4.37 -3.41
CA PHE A 125 14.17 -3.33 -4.41
C PHE A 125 14.44 -1.97 -3.76
N TYR A 126 13.66 -1.60 -2.75
CA TYR A 126 13.78 -0.30 -2.09
C TYR A 126 14.75 -0.27 -0.90
N SER A 127 15.09 -1.41 -0.29
CA SER A 127 15.99 -1.46 0.88
C SER A 127 17.41 -0.97 0.61
N LYS A 128 17.77 -0.80 -0.66
CA LYS A 128 19.06 -0.26 -1.10
C LYS A 128 19.09 1.28 -1.14
N ASN A 129 17.96 1.92 -0.92
CA ASN A 129 17.83 3.37 -0.97
C ASN A 129 18.11 3.96 0.42
N ASP A 130 18.86 5.05 0.49
CA ASP A 130 19.20 5.74 1.75
C ASP A 130 17.96 6.28 2.48
N ASN A 131 16.85 6.47 1.77
CA ASN A 131 15.58 6.94 2.31
C ASN A 131 14.62 5.81 2.73
N PHE A 132 15.10 4.56 2.80
CA PHE A 132 14.35 3.42 3.29
C PHE A 132 14.50 3.28 4.80
N HIS A 133 13.37 3.26 5.51
CA HIS A 133 13.31 3.15 6.97
C HIS A 133 12.44 1.98 7.39
N GLU A 134 13.03 1.03 8.09
CA GLU A 134 12.31 -0.06 8.73
C GLU A 134 11.84 0.37 10.12
N VAL A 135 10.56 0.17 10.41
CA VAL A 135 9.95 0.47 11.70
C VAL A 135 9.27 -0.79 12.23
N ASP A 136 9.48 -1.10 13.50
CA ASP A 136 8.78 -2.19 14.17
C ASP A 136 7.27 -1.89 14.24
N GLY A 137 6.53 -2.53 13.36
CA GLY A 137 5.08 -2.38 13.29
C GLY A 137 4.32 -3.15 14.38
N SER A 138 4.99 -3.89 15.27
CA SER A 138 4.37 -4.56 16.42
C SER A 138 4.11 -3.63 17.61
N MET A 139 4.79 -2.50 17.64
CA MET A 139 4.61 -1.47 18.67
C MET A 139 3.19 -0.88 18.69
N GLU A 140 2.87 -0.14 19.75
CA GLU A 140 1.63 0.63 19.83
C GLU A 140 1.60 1.73 18.75
N ILE A 141 0.39 2.07 18.27
CA ILE A 141 0.19 3.06 17.18
C ILE A 141 0.89 4.39 17.51
N ARG A 142 0.82 4.82 18.77
CA ARG A 142 1.45 6.07 19.22
C ARG A 142 2.98 6.03 19.06
N ASP A 143 3.61 4.93 19.42
CA ASP A 143 5.06 4.78 19.37
C ASP A 143 5.56 4.70 17.92
N ILE A 144 4.79 4.01 17.05
CA ILE A 144 5.05 4.00 15.60
C ILE A 144 4.97 5.44 15.04
N SER A 145 3.93 6.21 15.41
CA SER A 145 3.78 7.59 14.95
C SER A 145 4.95 8.46 15.39
N LEU A 146 5.33 8.41 16.67
CA LEU A 146 6.48 9.14 17.19
C LEU A 146 7.78 8.77 16.48
N LYS A 147 7.97 7.48 16.16
CA LYS A 147 9.16 7.04 15.42
C LYS A 147 9.20 7.59 14.01
N ILE A 148 8.06 7.61 13.32
CA ILE A 148 7.95 8.21 11.98
C ILE A 148 8.19 9.72 12.03
N GLU A 149 7.58 10.43 12.99
CA GLU A 149 7.79 11.87 13.19
C GLU A 149 9.28 12.21 13.43
N GLN A 150 9.98 11.42 14.27
CA GLN A 150 11.43 11.57 14.48
C GLN A 150 12.23 11.43 13.18
N ILE A 151 11.87 10.48 12.31
CA ILE A 151 12.55 10.28 11.03
C ILE A 151 12.24 11.43 10.06
N LEU A 152 11.03 11.95 10.09
CA LEU A 152 10.62 13.11 9.28
C LEU A 152 11.16 14.44 9.78
N ASN A 153 11.74 14.49 10.99
CA ASN A 153 12.17 15.71 11.67
C ASN A 153 11.05 16.74 11.89
N VAL A 154 9.85 16.28 12.26
CA VAL A 154 8.66 17.11 12.55
C VAL A 154 8.17 16.86 13.97
#